data_143538e8eee208d8f14cefb61a5e1f94
#
_entry.id   143538e8eee208d8f14cefb61a5e1f94
#
_cell.length_a   1.000
_cell.length_b   1.000
_cell.length_c   1.000
_cell.angle_alpha   90.00
_cell.angle_beta   90.00
_cell.angle_gamma   90.00
#
_symmetry.space_group_name_H-M   'P 1'
#
loop_
_entity.id
_entity.type
_entity.pdbx_description
1 polymer ?
#
loop_
_entity_poly.entity_id
_entity_poly.type
_entity_poly.pdbx_seq_one_letter_code
_entity_poly.pdbx_strand_id
1 'polypeptide(L)'
;VTTLFERNSLEDAMAMTMRDYGNGSNDYGQKLEDFKSSVLKDVNGRTTIIILGDARNNYGNPKSEILREIYEKAQRVIWLNPESRSSWGVGDAEMPKYSPACHQTEVCNSLTHLERVVSNLLKYSR
;
A
#
# COMPACT_ATOMS: atom_id res chain seq x y z
N VAL A 1 5.50 -8.09 -4.12
CA VAL A 1 4.73 -9.29 -3.80
C VAL A 1 3.34 -8.90 -3.34
N THR A 2 2.36 -9.58 -3.86
CA THR A 2 0.96 -9.36 -3.49
C THR A 2 0.45 -10.58 -2.75
N THR A 3 -0.17 -10.34 -1.61
CA THR A 3 -0.74 -11.42 -0.80
C THR A 3 -2.23 -11.17 -0.62
N LEU A 4 -3.04 -12.19 -0.85
CA LEU A 4 -4.48 -12.13 -0.68
C LEU A 4 -4.87 -12.88 0.57
N PHE A 5 -5.64 -12.24 1.44
CA PHE A 5 -6.19 -12.84 2.65
C PHE A 5 -7.69 -12.91 2.56
N GLU A 6 -8.26 -14.00 3.02
CA GLU A 6 -9.71 -14.16 3.12
C GLU A 6 -10.07 -14.45 4.56
N ARG A 7 -11.09 -13.77 5.05
CA ARG A 7 -11.54 -13.88 6.42
C ARG A 7 -13.05 -13.75 6.50
N ASN A 8 -13.62 -14.31 7.56
CA ASN A 8 -15.06 -14.23 7.76
C ASN A 8 -15.54 -12.81 7.96
N SER A 9 -14.76 -11.98 8.64
CA SER A 9 -15.14 -10.60 8.95
C SER A 9 -14.47 -9.57 8.03
N LEU A 10 -13.58 -10.00 7.15
CA LEU A 10 -12.91 -9.15 6.19
C LEU A 10 -13.06 -9.82 4.84
N GLU A 11 -13.83 -9.22 3.96
CA GLU A 11 -14.23 -9.85 2.70
C GLU A 11 -13.03 -10.25 1.86
N ASP A 12 -12.30 -9.25 1.40
CA ASP A 12 -11.10 -9.48 0.62
C ASP A 12 -10.03 -8.51 1.09
N ALA A 13 -8.89 -9.02 1.50
CA ALA A 13 -7.78 -8.17 1.88
C ALA A 13 -6.57 -8.52 1.04
N MET A 14 -5.98 -7.52 0.43
CA MET A 14 -4.79 -7.68 -0.40
C MET A 14 -3.67 -6.84 0.18
N ALA A 15 -2.52 -7.46 0.40
CA ALA A 15 -1.34 -6.78 0.88
C ALA A 15 -0.31 -6.72 -0.23
N MET A 16 0.18 -5.51 -0.52
CA MET A 16 1.28 -5.30 -1.42
C MET A 16 2.50 -4.93 -0.61
N THR A 17 3.57 -5.67 -0.78
CA THR A 17 4.85 -5.31 -0.17
C THR A 17 5.69 -4.65 -1.24
N MET A 18 5.99 -3.38 -1.03
CA MET A 18 6.76 -2.59 -1.97
C MET A 18 8.23 -2.55 -1.61
N ARG A 19 8.63 -3.42 -0.70
CA ARG A 19 10.03 -3.52 -0.31
C ARG A 19 10.79 -4.35 -1.34
N ASP A 20 11.95 -3.85 -1.69
CA ASP A 20 12.83 -4.53 -2.60
C ASP A 20 13.90 -5.26 -1.79
N TYR A 21 13.88 -6.58 -1.87
CA TYR A 21 14.81 -7.41 -1.12
C TYR A 21 15.95 -7.83 -2.04
N GLY A 22 17.10 -7.24 -1.83
CA GLY A 22 18.31 -7.82 -2.36
C GLY A 22 18.99 -7.10 -3.50
N ASN A 23 18.33 -6.29 -4.30
CA ASN A 23 19.02 -5.61 -5.41
C ASN A 23 19.04 -4.09 -5.26
N GLY A 24 18.48 -3.54 -4.21
CA GLY A 24 18.55 -2.12 -3.93
C GLY A 24 17.77 -1.23 -4.86
N SER A 25 16.93 -1.79 -5.68
CA SER A 25 16.09 -1.03 -6.59
C SER A 25 14.68 -0.92 -6.02
N ASN A 26 14.21 0.32 -5.84
CA ASN A 26 12.84 0.58 -5.40
C ASN A 26 12.12 1.29 -6.54
N ASP A 27 11.46 0.53 -7.39
CA ASP A 27 10.68 1.10 -8.47
C ASP A 27 9.21 0.88 -8.18
N TYR A 28 8.64 1.78 -7.41
CA TYR A 28 7.24 1.70 -7.01
C TYR A 28 6.32 1.84 -8.20
N GLY A 29 6.71 2.67 -9.17
CA GLY A 29 5.92 2.80 -10.39
C GLY A 29 5.79 1.48 -11.12
N GLN A 30 6.89 0.74 -11.23
CA GLN A 30 6.87 -0.56 -11.89
C GLN A 30 6.02 -1.56 -11.10
N LYS A 31 6.13 -1.54 -9.78
CA LYS A 31 5.35 -2.44 -8.93
C LYS A 31 3.85 -2.15 -9.04
N LEU A 32 3.50 -0.88 -9.14
CA LEU A 32 2.10 -0.50 -9.35
C LEU A 32 1.61 -0.95 -10.73
N GLU A 33 2.45 -0.84 -11.76
CA GLU A 33 2.13 -1.35 -13.09
C GLU A 33 1.87 -2.86 -13.05
N ASP A 34 2.76 -3.58 -12.36
CA ASP A 34 2.64 -5.03 -12.23
C ASP A 34 1.34 -5.41 -11.51
N PHE A 35 1.01 -4.67 -10.46
CA PHE A 35 -0.24 -4.89 -9.73
C PHE A 35 -1.43 -4.66 -10.64
N LYS A 36 -1.41 -3.57 -11.39
CA LYS A 36 -2.50 -3.25 -12.31
C LYS A 36 -2.71 -4.37 -13.32
N SER A 37 -1.63 -4.87 -13.90
CA SER A 37 -1.71 -5.90 -14.91
C SER A 37 -2.21 -7.23 -14.37
N SER A 38 -1.85 -7.56 -13.12
CA SER A 38 -2.08 -8.88 -12.56
C SER A 38 -3.34 -8.98 -11.71
N VAL A 39 -3.65 -7.94 -10.95
CA VAL A 39 -4.58 -8.06 -9.82
C VAL A 39 -5.72 -7.05 -9.87
N LEU A 40 -5.55 -5.91 -10.53
CA LEU A 40 -6.55 -4.85 -10.47
C LEU A 40 -7.95 -5.32 -10.88
N LYS A 41 -8.03 -6.26 -11.80
CA LYS A 41 -9.31 -6.81 -12.25
C LYS A 41 -10.08 -7.48 -11.12
N ASP A 42 -9.37 -7.94 -10.09
CA ASP A 42 -9.99 -8.63 -8.95
C ASP A 42 -10.33 -7.68 -7.80
N VAL A 43 -9.96 -6.41 -7.92
CA VAL A 43 -10.25 -5.41 -6.89
C VAL A 43 -11.67 -4.89 -7.10
N ASN A 44 -12.41 -4.77 -6.02
CA ASN A 44 -13.78 -4.26 -6.08
C ASN A 44 -14.11 -3.50 -4.78
N GLY A 45 -15.36 -3.09 -4.63
CA GLY A 45 -15.79 -2.29 -3.47
C GLY A 45 -15.75 -3.02 -2.13
N ARG A 46 -15.38 -4.30 -2.12
CA ARG A 46 -15.21 -5.06 -0.89
C ARG A 46 -13.75 -5.35 -0.58
N THR A 47 -12.85 -4.88 -1.42
CA THR A 47 -11.43 -5.17 -1.32
C THR A 47 -10.72 -4.09 -0.51
N THR A 48 -9.92 -4.50 0.47
CA THR A 48 -9.02 -3.60 1.19
C THR A 48 -7.60 -3.87 0.72
N ILE A 49 -6.93 -2.82 0.30
CA ILE A 49 -5.53 -2.89 -0.17
C ILE A 49 -4.64 -2.35 0.94
N ILE A 50 -3.63 -3.13 1.31
CA ILE A 50 -2.64 -2.70 2.30
C ILE A 50 -1.29 -2.66 1.60
N ILE A 51 -0.65 -1.50 1.61
CA ILE A 51 0.65 -1.31 1.00
C ILE A 51 1.69 -1.12 2.09
N LEU A 52 2.75 -1.90 2.02
CA LEU A 52 3.86 -1.82 2.98
C LEU A 52 5.08 -1.31 2.23
N GLY A 53 5.55 -0.13 2.58
CA GLY A 53 6.73 0.40 1.92
C GLY A 53 7.05 1.83 2.32
N ASP A 54 8.29 2.25 2.03
CA ASP A 54 8.77 3.59 2.40
C ASP A 54 8.51 4.66 1.35
N ALA A 55 7.95 4.28 0.21
CA ALA A 55 7.65 5.18 -0.91
C ALA A 55 8.90 5.83 -1.52
N ARG A 56 10.09 5.27 -1.29
CA ARG A 56 11.30 5.79 -1.90
C ARG A 56 11.47 5.15 -3.26
N ASN A 57 11.47 5.98 -4.28
CA ASN A 57 11.32 5.52 -5.66
C ASN A 57 12.58 5.73 -6.50
N ASN A 58 13.70 6.03 -5.85
CA ASN A 58 14.98 6.23 -6.52
C ASN A 58 14.85 7.24 -7.69
N TYR A 59 14.04 8.28 -7.48
CA TYR A 59 13.76 9.34 -8.44
C TYR A 59 13.11 8.83 -9.74
N GLY A 60 12.58 7.63 -9.77
CA GLY A 60 11.82 7.12 -10.89
C GLY A 60 10.41 7.71 -10.93
N ASN A 61 9.68 7.40 -12.01
CA ASN A 61 8.30 7.85 -12.14
C ASN A 61 7.42 7.12 -11.11
N PRO A 62 6.79 7.82 -10.18
CA PRO A 62 5.98 7.16 -9.14
C PRO A 62 4.67 6.57 -9.65
N LYS A 63 4.20 7.02 -10.81
CA LYS A 63 2.95 6.54 -11.42
C LYS A 63 1.79 6.54 -10.44
N SER A 64 1.63 7.65 -9.72
CA SER A 64 0.59 7.77 -8.70
C SER A 64 -0.81 7.67 -9.28
N GLU A 65 -0.96 7.89 -10.58
CA GLU A 65 -2.25 7.72 -11.24
C GLU A 65 -2.73 6.26 -11.18
N ILE A 66 -1.82 5.30 -11.13
CA ILE A 66 -2.19 3.89 -10.98
C ILE A 66 -2.75 3.65 -9.58
N LEU A 67 -2.10 4.21 -8.56
CA LEU A 67 -2.64 4.09 -7.21
C LEU A 67 -4.01 4.73 -7.11
N ARG A 68 -4.22 5.82 -7.84
CA ARG A 68 -5.54 6.47 -7.89
C ARG A 68 -6.59 5.54 -8.47
N GLU A 69 -6.26 4.79 -9.51
CA GLU A 69 -7.19 3.81 -10.07
C GLU A 69 -7.55 2.75 -9.04
N ILE A 70 -6.56 2.29 -8.27
CA ILE A 70 -6.80 1.32 -7.21
C ILE A 70 -7.71 1.92 -6.14
N TYR A 71 -7.41 3.15 -5.76
CA TYR A 71 -8.20 3.88 -4.75
C TYR A 71 -9.67 3.98 -5.15
N GLU A 72 -9.93 4.27 -6.42
CA GLU A 72 -11.30 4.46 -6.89
C GLU A 72 -12.06 3.14 -6.97
N LYS A 73 -11.36 2.04 -7.09
CA LYS A 73 -11.99 0.73 -7.24
C LYS A 73 -12.14 -0.01 -5.93
N ALA A 74 -11.17 0.14 -5.03
CA ALA A 74 -11.15 -0.59 -3.76
C ALA A 74 -12.07 0.05 -2.72
N GLN A 75 -12.45 -0.73 -1.74
CA GLN A 75 -13.17 -0.19 -0.58
C GLN A 75 -12.25 0.69 0.23
N ARG A 76 -11.00 0.29 0.40
CA ARG A 76 -10.05 1.00 1.25
C ARG A 76 -8.63 0.76 0.76
N VAL A 77 -7.82 1.80 0.76
CA VAL A 77 -6.39 1.70 0.50
C VAL A 77 -5.66 2.25 1.71
N ILE A 78 -4.80 1.44 2.31
CA ILE A 78 -4.06 1.78 3.52
C ILE A 78 -2.58 1.64 3.22
N TRP A 79 -1.83 2.70 3.45
CA TRP A 79 -0.38 2.67 3.27
C TRP A 79 0.31 2.68 4.62
N LEU A 80 1.14 1.67 4.87
CA LEU A 80 1.92 1.53 6.09
C LEU A 80 3.37 1.81 5.74
N ASN A 81 3.88 2.94 6.23
CA ASN A 81 5.22 3.43 5.90
C ASN A 81 6.12 3.28 7.14
N PRO A 82 7.28 2.60 7.02
CA PRO A 82 8.15 2.38 8.17
C PRO A 82 8.90 3.62 8.64
N GLU A 83 8.97 4.66 7.80
CA GLU A 83 9.68 5.88 8.15
C GLU A 83 8.76 6.86 8.87
N SER A 84 9.36 7.74 9.69
CA SER A 84 8.59 8.77 10.36
C SER A 84 7.97 9.72 9.34
N ARG A 85 6.88 10.37 9.71
CA ARG A 85 6.20 11.29 8.81
C ARG A 85 7.09 12.41 8.30
N SER A 86 8.04 12.85 9.11
CA SER A 86 8.95 13.90 8.70
C SER A 86 9.84 13.52 7.53
N SER A 87 10.00 12.24 7.28
CA SER A 87 10.83 11.74 6.18
C SER A 87 10.06 11.45 4.90
N TRP A 88 8.74 11.51 4.94
CA TRP A 88 7.89 11.04 3.83
C TRP A 88 8.04 11.82 2.54
N GLY A 89 8.55 13.04 2.60
CA GLY A 89 8.77 13.85 1.40
C GLY A 89 10.23 14.24 1.20
N VAL A 90 11.15 13.57 1.89
CA VAL A 90 12.58 13.91 1.86
C VAL A 90 13.31 13.00 0.88
N GLY A 91 14.19 13.58 0.07
CA GLY A 91 14.97 12.82 -0.90
C GLY A 91 14.08 12.23 -1.98
N ASP A 92 14.20 10.95 -2.21
CA ASP A 92 13.42 10.25 -3.22
C ASP A 92 12.09 9.70 -2.71
N ALA A 93 11.68 10.08 -1.51
CA ALA A 93 10.41 9.64 -0.94
C ALA A 93 9.24 10.34 -1.66
N GLU A 94 8.28 9.58 -2.12
CA GLU A 94 7.16 10.08 -2.91
C GLU A 94 5.82 10.00 -2.19
N MET A 95 5.85 9.90 -0.89
CA MET A 95 4.62 9.78 -0.10
C MET A 95 3.64 10.92 -0.35
N PRO A 96 4.08 12.18 -0.55
CA PRO A 96 3.14 13.26 -0.86
C PRO A 96 2.34 13.03 -2.13
N LYS A 97 2.88 12.24 -3.07
CA LYS A 97 2.15 11.92 -4.30
C LYS A 97 1.21 10.73 -4.11
N TYR A 98 1.55 9.81 -3.20
CA TYR A 98 0.72 8.64 -2.97
C TYR A 98 -0.37 8.87 -1.93
N SER A 99 -0.11 9.70 -0.92
CA SER A 99 -1.06 9.92 0.17
C SER A 99 -2.47 10.30 -0.28
N PRO A 100 -2.63 11.19 -1.28
CA PRO A 100 -3.99 11.54 -1.72
C PRO A 100 -4.77 10.37 -2.31
N ALA A 101 -4.09 9.31 -2.70
CA ALA A 101 -4.72 8.12 -3.24
C ALA A 101 -4.84 7.00 -2.19
N CYS A 102 -4.79 7.36 -0.92
CA CYS A 102 -4.95 6.42 0.18
C CYS A 102 -6.07 6.91 1.10
N HIS A 103 -6.86 5.98 1.60
CA HIS A 103 -7.87 6.30 2.61
C HIS A 103 -7.22 6.52 3.97
N GLN A 104 -6.09 5.87 4.20
CA GLN A 104 -5.39 5.93 5.47
C GLN A 104 -3.90 5.74 5.25
N THR A 105 -3.08 6.53 5.95
CA THR A 105 -1.63 6.38 5.94
C THR A 105 -1.17 6.33 7.40
N GLU A 106 -0.30 5.37 7.71
CA GLU A 106 0.20 5.19 9.06
C GLU A 106 1.69 4.92 9.06
N VAL A 107 2.36 5.38 10.10
CA VAL A 107 3.72 4.93 10.36
C VAL A 107 3.63 3.53 10.94
N CYS A 108 4.37 2.60 10.36
CA CYS A 108 4.35 1.22 10.81
C CYS A 108 5.75 0.65 10.70
N ASN A 109 6.49 0.70 11.79
CA ASN A 109 7.90 0.30 11.80
C ASN A 109 8.18 -0.84 12.78
N SER A 110 7.15 -1.54 13.24
CA SER A 110 7.33 -2.67 14.13
C SER A 110 6.20 -3.67 13.93
N LEU A 111 6.45 -4.90 14.34
CA LEU A 111 5.42 -5.93 14.28
C LEU A 111 4.21 -5.57 15.12
N THR A 112 4.44 -4.94 16.28
CA THR A 112 3.36 -4.49 17.14
C THR A 112 2.45 -3.48 16.45
N HIS A 113 3.05 -2.53 15.71
CA HIS A 113 2.29 -1.57 14.92
C HIS A 113 1.45 -2.28 13.87
N LEU A 114 2.06 -3.23 13.16
CA LEU A 114 1.35 -3.97 12.12
C LEU A 114 0.19 -4.76 12.70
N GLU A 115 0.40 -5.43 13.82
CA GLU A 115 -0.64 -6.19 14.49
C GLU A 115 -1.80 -5.29 14.90
N ARG A 116 -1.50 -4.09 15.38
CA ARG A 116 -2.53 -3.14 15.78
C ARG A 116 -3.37 -2.69 14.59
N VAL A 117 -2.71 -2.38 13.47
CA VAL A 117 -3.43 -1.95 12.27
C VAL A 117 -4.32 -3.07 11.75
N VAL A 118 -3.79 -4.28 11.66
CA VAL A 118 -4.56 -5.43 11.17
C VAL A 118 -5.73 -5.72 12.11
N SER A 119 -5.49 -5.66 13.42
CA SER A 119 -6.53 -5.90 14.41
C SER A 119 -7.67 -4.88 14.28
N ASN A 120 -7.33 -3.61 14.07
CA ASN A 120 -8.34 -2.57 13.88
C ASN A 120 -9.14 -2.81 12.60
N LEU A 121 -8.48 -3.27 11.54
CA LEU A 121 -9.18 -3.60 10.30
C LEU A 121 -10.20 -4.70 10.51
N LEU A 122 -9.80 -5.77 11.18
CA LEU A 122 -10.69 -6.88 11.46
C LEU A 122 -11.86 -6.46 12.34
N LYS A 123 -11.59 -5.55 13.27
CA LYS A 123 -12.59 -5.10 14.22
C LYS A 123 -13.70 -4.27 13.56
N TYR A 124 -13.33 -3.44 12.58
CA TYR A 124 -14.27 -2.51 11.94
C TYR A 124 -14.67 -2.92 10.53
N SER A 125 -14.22 -4.06 10.10
CA SER A 125 -14.55 -4.56 8.77
C SER A 125 -15.93 -5.21 8.80
N ARG A 126 -16.75 -4.84 7.85
CA ARG A 126 -18.11 -5.38 7.74
C ARG A 126 -18.43 -5.71 6.32
#